data_3100f6992b7a33e155d03aad9d2035c3
#
_entry.id   3100f6992b7a33e155d03aad9d2035c3
#
_cell.length_a   1.000
_cell.length_b   1.000
_cell.length_c   1.000
_cell.angle_alpha   90.00
_cell.angle_beta   90.00
_cell.angle_gamma   90.00
#
_symmetry.space_group_name_H-M   'P 1'
#
loop_
_entity.id
_entity.type
_entity.pdbx_description
1 polymer ?
#
loop_
_entity_poly.entity_id
_entity_poly.type
_entity_poly.pdbx_seq_one_letter_code
_entity_poly.pdbx_strand_id
1 'polypeptide(L)'
;MKLLLKIIIFLLPLVGFSQKKLTQEVPISILLDSINHQIIYHTSTSIHRLDLSSLKIISSREIKNSKTSSFSTILKRNKLLFLENRGGDILALNSNDSLVKIDNSNISNFFIGSSIFIKKDTIFKHGGYGYWTQSNFLTYYEDFTKEWQIYPISQKSEIPPDIASHASLIIDDSYYFFGGASISENGSRAVSNLNKEVWCYNFKEKKWHLIGTFLSDHIIPIYTSFTKGSSLFILDDKKQLYEIDLLSNLITKYKIAPILYRFIKEIKPIYYKGLVYFLDDLGNINKISITELTKEVEEITVFYKNQNFLQIVLIVTFFSIVFFIIFYSLKEYENNKKLKLLENGIRFKNKFIELEELSIAIIRMVERKETELSKVYDLVQKNHLSKIQNERIKNQFIDQINMKLSVLTGKKEDFLIVSKSSFDKRYKTISINKSIFGKLF
;
A
#
# COMPACT_ATOMS: atom_id res chain seq x y z
N MET A 1 8.61 17.35 57.16
CA MET A 1 8.83 18.04 55.87
C MET A 1 8.78 17.12 54.63
N LYS A 2 9.40 15.94 54.63
CA LYS A 2 9.33 15.00 53.48
C LYS A 2 7.95 14.35 53.22
N LEU A 3 7.10 14.24 54.21
CA LEU A 3 5.75 13.68 54.10
C LEU A 3 4.74 14.68 53.50
N LEU A 4 4.87 15.96 53.87
CA LEU A 4 4.04 17.04 53.30
C LEU A 4 4.33 17.28 51.79
N LEU A 5 5.59 17.12 51.37
CA LEU A 5 5.97 17.25 49.96
C LEU A 5 5.40 16.11 49.08
N LYS A 6 5.26 14.90 49.64
CA LYS A 6 4.62 13.76 48.92
C LYS A 6 3.11 13.92 48.76
N ILE A 7 2.45 14.57 49.70
CA ILE A 7 1.00 14.84 49.65
C ILE A 7 0.71 15.94 48.60
N ILE A 8 1.57 16.95 48.48
CA ILE A 8 1.44 18.03 47.48
C ILE A 8 1.67 17.50 46.04
N ILE A 9 2.57 16.53 45.87
CA ILE A 9 2.82 15.92 44.52
C ILE A 9 1.66 14.99 44.12
N PHE A 10 0.90 14.45 45.05
CA PHE A 10 -0.27 13.59 44.73
C PHE A 10 -1.56 14.39 44.43
N LEU A 11 -1.57 15.70 44.74
CA LEU A 11 -2.70 16.59 44.49
C LEU A 11 -2.56 17.42 43.21
N LEU A 12 -1.43 17.33 42.48
CA LEU A 12 -1.15 18.11 41.29
C LEU A 12 -1.75 17.60 39.94
N PRO A 13 -2.26 16.36 39.76
CA PRO A 13 -2.95 16.02 38.53
C PRO A 13 -4.47 16.30 38.56
N LEU A 14 -4.99 16.99 39.55
CA LEU A 14 -6.36 17.52 39.51
C LEU A 14 -6.45 18.86 38.78
N VAL A 15 -5.61 19.06 37.75
CA VAL A 15 -5.75 20.20 36.84
C VAL A 15 -7.04 20.01 36.03
N GLY A 16 -8.00 20.59 36.55
CA GLY A 16 -9.21 21.14 35.99
C GLY A 16 -9.70 20.58 34.66
N PHE A 17 -10.36 19.41 34.69
CA PHE A 17 -11.38 19.15 33.69
C PHE A 17 -12.49 20.19 33.93
N SER A 18 -12.54 21.21 33.06
CA SER A 18 -13.67 22.15 33.07
C SER A 18 -14.91 21.38 32.59
N GLN A 19 -15.55 20.69 33.51
CA GLN A 19 -16.83 20.04 33.27
C GLN A 19 -17.91 21.07 33.42
N LYS A 20 -18.61 21.36 32.36
CA LYS A 20 -19.88 22.05 32.46
C LYS A 20 -20.99 21.03 32.28
N LYS A 21 -21.74 20.77 33.35
CA LYS A 21 -22.96 19.96 33.31
C LYS A 21 -23.91 20.59 32.30
N LEU A 22 -24.14 19.91 31.21
CA LEU A 22 -25.18 20.24 30.27
C LEU A 22 -26.53 20.06 30.97
N THR A 23 -27.52 20.79 30.57
CA THR A 23 -28.90 20.69 31.05
C THR A 23 -29.32 19.24 31.33
N GLN A 24 -30.38 19.00 32.09
CA GLN A 24 -30.86 17.64 32.44
C GLN A 24 -31.11 16.70 31.24
N GLU A 25 -31.11 17.24 30.01
CA GLU A 25 -31.31 16.48 28.77
C GLU A 25 -29.98 16.01 28.17
N VAL A 26 -29.94 14.74 27.87
CA VAL A 26 -28.76 14.12 27.25
C VAL A 26 -28.59 14.63 25.83
N PRO A 27 -27.40 15.10 25.42
CA PRO A 27 -27.12 15.42 24.02
C PRO A 27 -27.32 14.21 23.11
N ILE A 28 -27.91 14.47 21.92
CA ILE A 28 -28.15 13.45 20.90
C ILE A 28 -27.01 13.45 19.87
N SER A 29 -26.43 14.61 19.58
CA SER A 29 -25.24 14.73 18.73
C SER A 29 -24.43 15.96 19.09
N ILE A 30 -23.14 15.90 18.75
CA ILE A 30 -22.23 17.05 18.80
C ILE A 30 -21.63 17.27 17.43
N LEU A 31 -21.32 18.52 17.11
CA LEU A 31 -20.74 18.87 15.82
C LEU A 31 -19.86 20.12 15.94
N LEU A 32 -18.83 20.22 15.12
CA LEU A 32 -17.89 21.31 15.09
C LEU A 32 -18.33 22.37 14.05
N ASP A 33 -18.45 23.61 14.51
CA ASP A 33 -18.45 24.80 13.67
C ASP A 33 -17.07 25.43 13.72
N SER A 34 -16.21 25.01 12.83
CA SER A 34 -14.81 25.45 12.78
C SER A 34 -14.66 26.93 12.36
N ILE A 35 -15.64 27.46 11.64
CA ILE A 35 -15.65 28.85 11.16
C ILE A 35 -15.90 29.81 12.34
N ASN A 36 -16.92 29.50 13.14
CA ASN A 36 -17.28 30.33 14.29
C ASN A 36 -16.60 29.89 15.59
N HIS A 37 -15.70 28.91 15.57
CA HIS A 37 -15.01 28.37 16.74
C HIS A 37 -15.97 27.89 17.84
N GLN A 38 -16.98 27.11 17.46
CA GLN A 38 -18.03 26.64 18.35
C GLN A 38 -18.23 25.13 18.24
N ILE A 39 -18.68 24.54 19.36
CA ILE A 39 -19.34 23.23 19.35
C ILE A 39 -20.82 23.47 19.35
N ILE A 40 -21.52 22.84 18.42
CA ILE A 40 -22.98 22.79 18.37
C ILE A 40 -23.38 21.41 18.88
N TYR A 41 -24.29 21.38 19.85
CA TYR A 41 -24.94 20.14 20.22
C TYR A 41 -26.45 20.34 20.29
N HIS A 42 -27.20 19.28 20.09
CA HIS A 42 -28.64 19.33 20.28
C HIS A 42 -29.10 18.24 21.23
N THR A 43 -30.16 18.56 21.95
CA THR A 43 -30.94 17.64 22.77
C THR A 43 -32.25 17.33 22.06
N SER A 44 -33.16 16.64 22.73
CA SER A 44 -34.53 16.40 22.19
C SER A 44 -35.30 17.68 21.95
N THR A 45 -35.05 18.75 22.71
CA THR A 45 -35.85 19.97 22.71
C THR A 45 -35.07 21.24 22.39
N SER A 46 -33.74 21.19 22.35
CA SER A 46 -32.95 22.42 22.20
C SER A 46 -31.64 22.23 21.43
N ILE A 47 -31.14 23.34 20.89
CA ILE A 47 -29.82 23.47 20.28
C ILE A 47 -28.99 24.41 21.13
N HIS A 48 -27.78 24.01 21.43
CA HIS A 48 -26.83 24.80 22.18
C HIS A 48 -25.56 25.03 21.39
N ARG A 49 -25.01 26.23 21.51
CA ARG A 49 -23.69 26.57 20.99
C ARG A 49 -22.74 26.87 22.13
N LEU A 50 -21.59 26.23 22.11
CA LEU A 50 -20.54 26.45 23.12
C LEU A 50 -19.34 27.09 22.46
N ASP A 51 -18.69 27.97 23.18
CA ASP A 51 -17.35 28.42 22.84
C ASP A 51 -16.34 27.26 22.96
N LEU A 52 -15.53 27.07 21.95
CA LEU A 52 -14.60 25.95 21.84
C LEU A 52 -13.49 25.99 22.90
N SER A 53 -13.09 27.19 23.32
CA SER A 53 -12.00 27.37 24.27
C SER A 53 -12.46 27.15 25.72
N SER A 54 -13.59 27.74 26.09
CA SER A 54 -14.10 27.76 27.47
C SER A 54 -15.15 26.68 27.74
N LEU A 55 -15.71 26.05 26.68
CA LEU A 55 -16.89 25.17 26.77
C LEU A 55 -18.10 25.81 27.44
N LYS A 56 -18.18 27.15 27.43
CA LYS A 56 -19.33 27.87 27.96
C LYS A 56 -20.43 27.99 26.90
N ILE A 57 -21.68 27.92 27.32
CA ILE A 57 -22.81 28.14 26.41
C ILE A 57 -22.83 29.62 26.01
N ILE A 58 -22.78 29.83 24.67
CA ILE A 58 -22.90 31.15 24.06
C ILE A 58 -24.38 31.46 23.79
N SER A 59 -25.09 30.46 23.27
CA SER A 59 -26.51 30.62 22.93
C SER A 59 -27.23 29.27 23.06
N SER A 60 -28.53 29.37 23.34
CA SER A 60 -29.46 28.24 23.39
C SER A 60 -30.69 28.63 22.59
N ARG A 61 -31.21 27.68 21.84
CA ARG A 61 -32.45 27.86 21.04
C ARG A 61 -33.32 26.63 21.25
N GLU A 62 -34.58 26.85 21.66
CA GLU A 62 -35.55 25.79 21.84
C GLU A 62 -36.05 25.30 20.48
N ILE A 63 -36.29 24.01 20.34
CA ILE A 63 -36.88 23.39 19.16
C ILE A 63 -38.36 23.10 19.46
N LYS A 64 -39.23 23.80 18.79
CA LYS A 64 -40.67 23.56 18.88
C LYS A 64 -41.08 22.36 18.04
N ASN A 65 -42.00 21.54 18.52
CA ASN A 65 -42.54 20.37 17.82
C ASN A 65 -41.51 19.26 17.49
N SER A 66 -40.45 19.15 18.28
CA SER A 66 -39.49 18.04 18.10
C SER A 66 -40.00 16.77 18.78
N LYS A 67 -40.29 15.74 17.98
CA LYS A 67 -40.48 14.36 18.46
C LYS A 67 -39.17 13.55 18.38
N THR A 68 -38.05 14.19 18.49
CA THR A 68 -36.84 13.74 17.85
C THR A 68 -35.80 13.18 18.80
N SER A 69 -35.77 11.89 18.92
CA SER A 69 -34.69 11.15 19.58
C SER A 69 -33.71 10.50 18.61
N SER A 70 -33.82 10.70 17.29
CA SER A 70 -32.98 9.96 16.32
C SER A 70 -32.57 10.77 15.10
N PHE A 71 -31.93 11.93 15.32
CA PHE A 71 -31.33 12.69 14.24
C PHE A 71 -29.80 12.71 14.35
N SER A 72 -29.14 12.58 13.21
CA SER A 72 -27.76 13.06 13.06
C SER A 72 -27.80 14.51 12.60
N THR A 73 -26.85 15.33 13.05
CA THR A 73 -26.75 16.72 12.60
C THR A 73 -25.55 16.91 11.70
N ILE A 74 -25.69 17.82 10.74
CA ILE A 74 -24.65 18.19 9.81
C ILE A 74 -24.67 19.70 9.58
N LEU A 75 -23.50 20.30 9.39
CA LEU A 75 -23.38 21.72 9.10
C LEU A 75 -23.03 21.89 7.61
N LYS A 76 -23.94 22.46 6.85
CA LYS A 76 -23.76 22.74 5.43
C LYS A 76 -23.95 24.25 5.16
N ARG A 77 -22.94 24.93 4.64
CA ARG A 77 -22.98 26.41 4.39
C ARG A 77 -23.49 27.20 5.60
N ASN A 78 -22.99 26.90 6.79
CA ASN A 78 -23.42 27.48 8.06
C ASN A 78 -24.89 27.24 8.44
N LYS A 79 -25.59 26.37 7.72
CA LYS A 79 -26.93 25.92 8.08
C LYS A 79 -26.86 24.57 8.78
N LEU A 80 -27.45 24.50 9.98
CA LEU A 80 -27.59 23.26 10.72
C LEU A 80 -28.75 22.48 10.10
N LEU A 81 -28.47 21.29 9.61
CA LEU A 81 -29.43 20.35 9.05
C LEU A 81 -29.53 19.13 9.98
N PHE A 82 -30.73 18.58 10.06
CA PHE A 82 -31.03 17.37 10.84
C PHE A 82 -31.44 16.28 9.84
N LEU A 83 -30.70 15.18 9.92
CA LEU A 83 -30.95 14.01 9.09
C LEU A 83 -31.59 12.93 9.94
N GLU A 84 -32.80 12.52 9.55
CA GLU A 84 -33.49 11.46 10.24
C GLU A 84 -32.81 10.10 10.05
N ASN A 85 -32.48 9.45 11.14
CA ASN A 85 -31.72 8.19 11.12
C ASN A 85 -32.51 6.98 10.59
N ARG A 86 -33.84 7.08 10.44
CA ARG A 86 -34.68 5.99 9.94
C ARG A 86 -35.15 6.18 8.49
N GLY A 87 -35.74 7.33 8.19
CA GLY A 87 -36.27 7.60 6.86
C GLY A 87 -35.33 8.38 5.93
N GLY A 88 -34.34 9.05 6.50
CA GLY A 88 -33.39 9.87 5.75
C GLY A 88 -33.90 11.23 5.36
N ASP A 89 -35.00 11.67 5.96
CA ASP A 89 -35.52 13.02 5.77
C ASP A 89 -34.50 14.06 6.21
N ILE A 90 -34.34 15.10 5.44
CA ILE A 90 -33.56 16.27 5.81
C ILE A 90 -34.46 17.36 6.31
N LEU A 91 -34.21 17.79 7.54
CA LEU A 91 -35.00 18.84 8.20
C LEU A 91 -34.12 20.05 8.49
N ALA A 92 -34.70 21.20 8.51
CA ALA A 92 -34.08 22.45 8.91
C ALA A 92 -34.98 23.23 9.89
N LEU A 93 -34.40 24.10 10.71
CA LEU A 93 -35.17 25.01 11.51
C LEU A 93 -35.73 26.15 10.65
N ASN A 94 -37.02 26.39 10.76
CA ASN A 94 -37.66 27.59 10.20
C ASN A 94 -37.52 28.80 11.14
N SER A 95 -38.09 29.94 10.76
CA SER A 95 -38.11 31.16 11.56
C SER A 95 -38.83 31.03 12.89
N ASN A 96 -39.71 30.06 13.05
CA ASN A 96 -40.50 29.81 14.26
C ASN A 96 -39.89 28.76 15.18
N ASP A 97 -38.64 28.39 14.95
CA ASP A 97 -37.91 27.34 15.72
C ASP A 97 -38.53 25.94 15.60
N SER A 98 -39.25 25.67 14.54
CA SER A 98 -39.80 24.35 14.25
C SER A 98 -38.99 23.63 13.19
N LEU A 99 -38.78 22.33 13.35
CA LEU A 99 -38.16 21.50 12.34
C LEU A 99 -39.15 21.27 11.19
N VAL A 100 -38.74 21.61 9.98
CA VAL A 100 -39.50 21.39 8.76
C VAL A 100 -38.69 20.55 7.78
N LYS A 101 -39.37 19.63 7.12
CA LYS A 101 -38.76 18.82 6.04
C LYS A 101 -38.45 19.73 4.87
N ILE A 102 -37.23 19.65 4.37
CA ILE A 102 -36.73 20.44 3.24
C ILE A 102 -36.39 19.60 2.02
N ASP A 103 -36.42 18.27 2.14
CA ASP A 103 -36.23 17.37 1.01
C ASP A 103 -37.55 16.87 0.45
N ASN A 104 -37.52 16.51 -0.83
CA ASN A 104 -38.69 16.00 -1.60
C ASN A 104 -38.62 14.47 -1.77
N SER A 105 -37.60 13.81 -1.21
CA SER A 105 -37.44 12.37 -1.38
C SER A 105 -38.60 11.59 -0.82
N ASN A 106 -38.99 10.55 -1.53
CA ASN A 106 -39.90 9.54 -1.00
C ASN A 106 -39.15 8.72 0.08
N ILE A 107 -39.89 8.24 1.08
CA ILE A 107 -39.35 7.45 2.19
C ILE A 107 -38.78 6.16 1.61
N SER A 108 -37.47 6.10 1.44
CA SER A 108 -36.86 4.89 0.92
C SER A 108 -35.34 4.82 1.15
N ASN A 109 -34.90 5.26 2.29
CA ASN A 109 -33.45 5.39 2.40
C ASN A 109 -32.87 4.43 3.41
N PHE A 110 -31.89 3.64 2.98
CA PHE A 110 -31.02 2.80 3.80
C PHE A 110 -30.18 3.69 4.74
N PHE A 111 -30.77 4.19 5.80
CA PHE A 111 -30.12 5.21 6.63
C PHE A 111 -29.51 4.67 7.91
N ILE A 112 -30.05 3.58 8.43
CA ILE A 112 -29.58 3.01 9.70
C ILE A 112 -28.15 2.47 9.50
N GLY A 113 -27.20 3.02 10.26
CA GLY A 113 -25.80 2.61 10.17
C GLY A 113 -25.09 3.02 8.89
N SER A 114 -25.68 3.96 8.09
CA SER A 114 -24.97 4.54 6.95
C SER A 114 -23.86 5.49 7.41
N SER A 115 -22.85 5.66 6.57
CA SER A 115 -21.86 6.72 6.74
C SER A 115 -22.31 7.98 6.03
N ILE A 116 -22.38 9.11 6.77
CA ILE A 116 -22.77 10.42 6.25
C ILE A 116 -21.57 11.35 6.31
N PHE A 117 -21.31 12.07 5.22
CA PHE A 117 -20.19 13.01 5.13
C PHE A 117 -20.48 14.16 4.14
N ILE A 118 -19.70 15.23 4.26
CA ILE A 118 -19.74 16.35 3.29
C ILE A 118 -18.44 16.32 2.48
N LYS A 119 -18.58 16.44 1.16
CA LYS A 119 -17.46 16.69 0.25
C LYS A 119 -17.84 17.79 -0.73
N LYS A 120 -16.99 18.84 -0.84
CA LYS A 120 -17.26 19.99 -1.72
C LYS A 120 -18.70 20.52 -1.60
N ASP A 121 -19.14 20.68 -0.37
CA ASP A 121 -20.47 21.21 -0.03
C ASP A 121 -21.67 20.32 -0.45
N THR A 122 -21.42 19.10 -0.87
CA THR A 122 -22.46 18.11 -1.16
C THR A 122 -22.53 17.10 -0.01
N ILE A 123 -23.74 16.78 0.44
CA ILE A 123 -23.98 15.75 1.44
C ILE A 123 -23.98 14.39 0.74
N PHE A 124 -23.15 13.49 1.20
CA PHE A 124 -23.08 12.11 0.75
C PHE A 124 -23.51 11.15 1.84
N LYS A 125 -24.01 10.02 1.41
CA LYS A 125 -24.35 8.87 2.25
C LYS A 125 -23.87 7.59 1.56
N HIS A 126 -23.25 6.68 2.32
CA HIS A 126 -22.84 5.37 1.82
C HIS A 126 -23.36 4.25 2.70
N GLY A 127 -23.84 3.19 2.07
CA GLY A 127 -24.33 2.01 2.76
C GLY A 127 -25.59 2.26 3.57
N GLY A 128 -25.77 1.46 4.61
CA GLY A 128 -26.88 1.53 5.54
C GLY A 128 -27.90 0.41 5.38
N TYR A 129 -28.77 0.28 6.39
CA TYR A 129 -29.83 -0.71 6.45
C TYR A 129 -31.21 -0.04 6.31
N GLY A 130 -32.09 -0.65 5.57
CA GLY A 130 -33.49 -0.27 5.38
C GLY A 130 -34.23 -1.33 4.55
N TYR A 131 -35.56 -1.36 4.65
CA TYR A 131 -36.38 -2.35 3.93
C TYR A 131 -35.91 -3.80 4.08
N TRP A 132 -35.49 -4.17 5.29
CA TRP A 132 -35.03 -5.52 5.63
C TRP A 132 -33.72 -5.96 4.95
N THR A 133 -33.05 -5.05 4.25
CA THR A 133 -31.78 -5.31 3.57
C THR A 133 -30.77 -4.21 3.82
N GLN A 134 -29.53 -4.43 3.41
CA GLN A 134 -28.44 -3.45 3.39
C GLN A 134 -28.19 -2.96 1.97
N SER A 135 -27.41 -1.91 1.86
CA SER A 135 -27.09 -1.26 0.60
C SER A 135 -25.60 -0.99 0.50
N ASN A 136 -25.07 -0.99 -0.72
CA ASN A 136 -23.73 -0.52 -1.07
C ASN A 136 -23.75 0.81 -1.84
N PHE A 137 -24.92 1.46 -1.92
CA PHE A 137 -25.05 2.67 -2.71
C PHE A 137 -24.31 3.84 -2.08
N LEU A 138 -23.53 4.53 -2.91
CA LEU A 138 -23.08 5.88 -2.64
C LEU A 138 -24.16 6.83 -3.20
N THR A 139 -24.83 7.55 -2.32
CA THR A 139 -25.88 8.51 -2.68
C THR A 139 -25.45 9.92 -2.29
N TYR A 140 -26.01 10.92 -2.95
CA TYR A 140 -25.79 12.32 -2.62
C TYR A 140 -27.11 13.08 -2.63
N TYR A 141 -27.17 14.13 -1.84
CA TYR A 141 -28.31 15.02 -1.82
C TYR A 141 -28.15 16.10 -2.89
N GLU A 142 -29.08 16.09 -3.86
CA GLU A 142 -29.13 17.06 -4.94
C GLU A 142 -29.88 18.32 -4.47
N ASP A 143 -29.20 19.44 -4.41
CA ASP A 143 -29.75 20.69 -3.86
C ASP A 143 -30.87 21.28 -4.74
N PHE A 144 -30.86 21.03 -6.05
CA PHE A 144 -31.82 21.58 -7.00
C PHE A 144 -33.15 20.83 -6.91
N THR A 145 -33.13 19.52 -7.03
CA THR A 145 -34.34 18.67 -6.91
C THR A 145 -34.79 18.49 -5.47
N LYS A 146 -33.88 18.72 -4.53
CA LYS A 146 -34.03 18.42 -3.09
C LYS A 146 -34.31 16.94 -2.84
N GLU A 147 -33.57 16.07 -3.52
CA GLU A 147 -33.75 14.63 -3.44
C GLU A 147 -32.43 13.90 -3.26
N TRP A 148 -32.48 12.72 -2.65
CA TRP A 148 -31.36 11.79 -2.64
C TRP A 148 -31.24 11.08 -4.00
N GLN A 149 -30.09 11.20 -4.63
CA GLN A 149 -29.73 10.57 -5.90
C GLN A 149 -28.61 9.57 -5.73
N ILE A 150 -28.58 8.50 -6.52
CA ILE A 150 -27.45 7.57 -6.57
C ILE A 150 -26.29 8.26 -7.29
N TYR A 151 -25.13 8.26 -6.66
CA TYR A 151 -23.93 8.84 -7.26
C TYR A 151 -23.42 7.94 -8.39
N PRO A 152 -23.09 8.50 -9.56
CA PRO A 152 -22.74 7.70 -10.73
C PRO A 152 -21.45 6.91 -10.52
N ILE A 153 -21.48 5.63 -10.94
CA ILE A 153 -20.36 4.70 -10.89
C ILE A 153 -19.99 4.32 -12.32
N SER A 154 -18.70 4.28 -12.63
CA SER A 154 -18.18 3.84 -13.93
C SER A 154 -18.51 2.35 -14.17
N GLN A 155 -18.83 1.98 -15.42
CA GLN A 155 -19.11 0.58 -15.79
C GLN A 155 -17.97 -0.41 -15.49
N LYS A 156 -16.73 0.08 -15.39
CA LYS A 156 -15.54 -0.74 -15.06
C LYS A 156 -15.19 -0.67 -13.56
N SER A 157 -16.13 -0.29 -12.72
CA SER A 157 -15.93 -0.27 -11.27
C SER A 157 -16.10 -1.66 -10.69
N GLU A 158 -15.31 -1.97 -9.68
CA GLU A 158 -15.62 -3.05 -8.75
C GLU A 158 -16.88 -2.67 -7.96
N ILE A 159 -17.52 -3.64 -7.34
CA ILE A 159 -18.75 -3.42 -6.55
C ILE A 159 -18.46 -3.83 -5.11
N PRO A 160 -18.53 -2.88 -4.16
CA PRO A 160 -18.36 -3.20 -2.76
C PRO A 160 -19.55 -4.01 -2.22
N PRO A 161 -19.39 -4.72 -1.09
CA PRO A 161 -20.50 -5.43 -0.46
C PRO A 161 -21.54 -4.45 0.09
N ASP A 162 -22.77 -4.93 0.23
CA ASP A 162 -23.79 -4.26 1.00
C ASP A 162 -23.36 -4.17 2.46
N ILE A 163 -23.44 -3.00 3.08
CA ILE A 163 -22.79 -2.73 4.35
C ILE A 163 -23.55 -1.74 5.22
N ALA A 164 -23.51 -1.96 6.53
CA ALA A 164 -23.94 -1.00 7.53
C ALA A 164 -22.96 -0.91 8.71
N SER A 165 -22.97 0.20 9.43
CA SER A 165 -22.16 0.44 10.63
C SER A 165 -20.65 0.31 10.41
N HIS A 166 -20.19 0.72 9.23
CA HIS A 166 -18.79 0.73 8.84
C HIS A 166 -18.07 2.01 9.28
N ALA A 167 -16.75 1.92 9.44
CA ALA A 167 -15.88 3.08 9.59
C ALA A 167 -15.59 3.70 8.22
N SER A 168 -15.44 5.02 8.18
CA SER A 168 -15.13 5.71 6.93
C SER A 168 -14.29 6.95 7.13
N LEU A 169 -13.55 7.30 6.09
CA LEU A 169 -12.63 8.43 6.06
C LEU A 169 -12.54 8.99 4.65
N ILE A 170 -12.42 10.32 4.53
CA ILE A 170 -12.14 10.98 3.27
C ILE A 170 -10.70 11.49 3.31
N ILE A 171 -9.94 11.13 2.29
CA ILE A 171 -8.60 11.66 2.05
C ILE A 171 -8.60 12.20 0.61
N ASP A 172 -8.39 13.49 0.45
CA ASP A 172 -8.41 14.20 -0.82
C ASP A 172 -9.67 13.89 -1.66
N ASP A 173 -9.49 13.25 -2.82
CA ASP A 173 -10.58 12.87 -3.71
C ASP A 173 -11.00 11.40 -3.57
N SER A 174 -10.71 10.78 -2.43
CA SER A 174 -11.01 9.39 -2.15
C SER A 174 -11.81 9.22 -0.86
N TYR A 175 -12.84 8.40 -0.91
CA TYR A 175 -13.62 7.96 0.24
C TYR A 175 -13.26 6.51 0.54
N TYR A 176 -12.79 6.26 1.74
CA TYR A 176 -12.42 4.94 2.22
C TYR A 176 -13.43 4.43 3.23
N PHE A 177 -13.70 3.12 3.19
CA PHE A 177 -14.45 2.47 4.25
C PHE A 177 -13.93 1.06 4.53
N PHE A 178 -14.19 0.58 5.74
CA PHE A 178 -13.87 -0.78 6.19
C PHE A 178 -14.67 -1.14 7.45
N GLY A 179 -14.64 -2.42 7.82
CA GLY A 179 -15.44 -2.90 8.93
C GLY A 179 -16.93 -2.86 8.64
N GLY A 180 -17.73 -2.81 9.68
CA GLY A 180 -19.19 -2.92 9.59
C GLY A 180 -19.65 -4.35 9.39
N ALA A 181 -20.94 -4.52 9.14
CA ALA A 181 -21.56 -5.82 8.98
C ALA A 181 -22.36 -5.89 7.68
N SER A 182 -22.28 -7.02 7.01
CA SER A 182 -23.18 -7.40 5.92
C SER A 182 -24.13 -8.50 6.39
N ILE A 183 -25.36 -8.48 5.91
CA ILE A 183 -26.34 -9.54 6.19
C ILE A 183 -26.35 -10.46 4.98
N SER A 184 -25.98 -11.71 5.15
CA SER A 184 -26.20 -12.73 4.13
C SER A 184 -27.46 -13.53 4.46
N GLU A 185 -28.33 -13.65 3.47
CA GLU A 185 -29.50 -14.54 3.56
C GLU A 185 -29.06 -15.99 3.33
N ASN A 186 -28.66 -16.68 4.40
CA ASN A 186 -28.52 -18.13 4.37
C ASN A 186 -29.78 -18.77 4.98
N GLY A 187 -30.82 -18.98 4.17
CA GLY A 187 -32.06 -19.59 4.58
C GLY A 187 -32.87 -18.74 5.58
N SER A 188 -33.46 -19.34 6.58
CA SER A 188 -34.37 -18.70 7.53
C SER A 188 -33.72 -17.86 8.64
N ARG A 189 -32.41 -17.65 8.62
CA ARG A 189 -31.69 -16.81 9.62
C ARG A 189 -30.74 -15.84 8.93
N ALA A 190 -30.94 -14.55 9.19
CA ALA A 190 -29.98 -13.53 8.83
C ALA A 190 -28.68 -13.70 9.64
N VAL A 191 -27.57 -13.99 8.98
CA VAL A 191 -26.26 -14.06 9.60
C VAL A 191 -25.52 -12.77 9.32
N SER A 192 -25.15 -12.07 10.38
CA SER A 192 -24.31 -10.87 10.26
C SER A 192 -22.86 -11.29 10.06
N ASN A 193 -22.32 -11.01 8.89
CA ASN A 193 -20.91 -11.22 8.56
C ASN A 193 -20.14 -9.91 8.75
N LEU A 194 -19.07 -9.96 9.54
CA LEU A 194 -18.17 -8.81 9.68
C LEU A 194 -17.39 -8.62 8.39
N ASN A 195 -17.42 -7.41 7.85
CA ASN A 195 -16.65 -7.07 6.66
C ASN A 195 -15.18 -6.84 7.03
N LYS A 196 -14.28 -7.58 6.37
CA LYS A 196 -12.81 -7.44 6.54
C LYS A 196 -12.15 -6.70 5.38
N GLU A 197 -12.90 -6.27 4.40
CA GLU A 197 -12.38 -5.60 3.22
C GLU A 197 -12.22 -4.10 3.45
N VAL A 198 -11.16 -3.54 2.87
CA VAL A 198 -10.88 -2.11 2.81
C VAL A 198 -11.16 -1.63 1.40
N TRP A 199 -12.11 -0.74 1.26
CA TRP A 199 -12.56 -0.22 -0.02
C TRP A 199 -12.26 1.26 -0.16
N CYS A 200 -12.03 1.70 -1.40
CA CYS A 200 -11.82 3.08 -1.77
C CYS A 200 -12.72 3.45 -2.95
N TYR A 201 -13.48 4.52 -2.82
CA TYR A 201 -14.14 5.18 -3.95
C TYR A 201 -13.34 6.40 -4.38
N ASN A 202 -12.85 6.39 -5.63
CA ASN A 202 -12.17 7.54 -6.23
C ASN A 202 -13.20 8.43 -6.96
N PHE A 203 -13.41 9.66 -6.46
CA PHE A 203 -14.38 10.61 -7.01
C PHE A 203 -14.03 11.13 -8.40
N LYS A 204 -12.72 11.17 -8.77
CA LYS A 204 -12.29 11.59 -10.12
C LYS A 204 -12.57 10.51 -11.15
N GLU A 205 -12.26 9.27 -10.81
CA GLU A 205 -12.45 8.11 -11.69
C GLU A 205 -13.90 7.59 -11.67
N LYS A 206 -14.65 7.93 -10.65
CA LYS A 206 -16.00 7.41 -10.34
C LYS A 206 -15.98 5.88 -10.22
N LYS A 207 -14.99 5.35 -9.48
CA LYS A 207 -14.79 3.91 -9.34
C LYS A 207 -14.54 3.50 -7.91
N TRP A 208 -15.02 2.32 -7.59
CA TRP A 208 -14.63 1.56 -6.42
C TRP A 208 -13.40 0.71 -6.72
N HIS A 209 -12.54 0.58 -5.71
CA HIS A 209 -11.36 -0.27 -5.72
C HIS A 209 -11.30 -1.02 -4.39
N LEU A 210 -11.13 -2.34 -4.47
CA LEU A 210 -10.79 -3.14 -3.31
C LEU A 210 -9.29 -2.97 -3.03
N ILE A 211 -8.97 -2.31 -1.91
CA ILE A 211 -7.59 -2.01 -1.53
C ILE A 211 -6.92 -3.25 -0.91
N GLY A 212 -7.65 -3.97 -0.07
CA GLY A 212 -7.14 -5.15 0.58
C GLY A 212 -8.07 -5.68 1.66
N THR A 213 -7.54 -6.61 2.45
CA THR A 213 -8.25 -7.23 3.57
C THR A 213 -7.47 -6.95 4.85
N PHE A 214 -8.12 -6.35 5.86
CA PHE A 214 -7.43 -6.09 7.11
C PHE A 214 -7.23 -7.35 7.96
N LEU A 215 -6.12 -7.35 8.69
CA LEU A 215 -5.60 -8.55 9.33
C LEU A 215 -6.09 -8.74 10.77
N SER A 216 -6.54 -7.67 11.41
CA SER A 216 -6.88 -7.69 12.83
C SER A 216 -8.37 -7.90 13.05
N ASP A 217 -8.73 -8.97 13.73
CA ASP A 217 -10.12 -9.25 14.15
C ASP A 217 -10.57 -8.39 15.34
N HIS A 218 -9.64 -7.65 15.96
CA HIS A 218 -9.89 -6.95 17.22
C HIS A 218 -10.53 -5.57 17.07
N ILE A 219 -10.60 -5.01 15.85
CA ILE A 219 -11.09 -3.65 15.61
C ILE A 219 -12.62 -3.60 15.51
N ILE A 220 -13.27 -4.72 15.41
CA ILE A 220 -14.72 -4.82 15.21
C ILE A 220 -15.35 -5.62 16.36
N PRO A 221 -16.44 -5.13 16.94
CA PRO A 221 -17.24 -3.96 16.54
C PRO A 221 -16.63 -2.63 16.96
N ILE A 222 -16.82 -1.61 16.11
CA ILE A 222 -16.36 -0.25 16.38
C ILE A 222 -17.30 0.38 17.42
N TYR A 223 -16.75 0.80 18.54
CA TYR A 223 -17.51 1.50 19.58
C TYR A 223 -17.80 2.96 19.17
N THR A 224 -16.76 3.70 18.81
CA THR A 224 -16.85 5.05 18.26
C THR A 224 -15.58 5.38 17.46
N SER A 225 -15.63 6.43 16.65
CA SER A 225 -14.47 6.84 15.84
C SER A 225 -14.45 8.35 15.58
N PHE A 226 -13.26 8.89 15.35
CA PHE A 226 -13.05 10.28 14.89
C PHE A 226 -11.86 10.35 13.93
N THR A 227 -11.78 11.42 13.15
CA THR A 227 -10.75 11.61 12.12
C THR A 227 -9.77 12.72 12.50
N LYS A 228 -8.50 12.54 12.14
CA LYS A 228 -7.43 13.54 12.25
C LYS A 228 -6.60 13.51 10.97
N GLY A 229 -6.85 14.44 10.06
CA GLY A 229 -6.20 14.43 8.76
C GLY A 229 -6.49 13.14 7.99
N SER A 230 -5.44 12.41 7.60
CA SER A 230 -5.50 11.12 6.91
C SER A 230 -5.66 9.92 7.83
N SER A 231 -5.64 10.10 9.14
CA SER A 231 -5.78 9.03 10.12
C SER A 231 -7.21 8.94 10.65
N LEU A 232 -7.67 7.71 10.86
CA LEU A 232 -8.90 7.39 11.57
C LEU A 232 -8.57 6.81 12.94
N PHE A 233 -9.08 7.42 13.97
CA PHE A 233 -9.01 6.91 15.35
C PHE A 233 -10.25 6.09 15.65
N ILE A 234 -10.07 4.88 16.13
CA ILE A 234 -11.14 3.94 16.48
C ILE A 234 -11.00 3.55 17.94
N LEU A 235 -12.12 3.56 18.65
CA LEU A 235 -12.25 2.96 19.96
C LEU A 235 -13.09 1.69 19.82
N ASP A 236 -12.58 0.56 20.28
CA ASP A 236 -13.31 -0.70 20.29
C ASP A 236 -14.20 -0.86 21.52
N ASP A 237 -14.93 -1.97 21.64
CA ASP A 237 -15.81 -2.26 22.77
C ASP A 237 -15.05 -2.38 24.11
N LYS A 238 -13.76 -2.68 24.07
CA LYS A 238 -12.89 -2.80 25.27
C LYS A 238 -12.26 -1.47 25.64
N LYS A 239 -12.63 -0.37 24.94
CA LYS A 239 -12.05 0.97 25.09
C LYS A 239 -10.56 1.03 24.71
N GLN A 240 -10.12 0.13 23.83
CA GLN A 240 -8.81 0.17 23.24
C GLN A 240 -8.78 1.17 22.09
N LEU A 241 -7.81 2.07 22.09
CA LEU A 241 -7.65 3.09 21.04
C LEU A 241 -6.69 2.60 19.97
N TYR A 242 -7.12 2.72 18.73
CA TYR A 242 -6.33 2.46 17.52
C TYR A 242 -6.29 3.69 16.63
N GLU A 243 -5.14 3.97 16.05
CA GLU A 243 -4.99 4.92 14.94
C GLU A 243 -4.70 4.13 13.67
N ILE A 244 -5.52 4.34 12.65
CA ILE A 244 -5.36 3.73 11.33
C ILE A 244 -4.93 4.82 10.37
N ASP A 245 -3.70 4.72 9.86
CA ASP A 245 -3.19 5.53 8.77
C ASP A 245 -3.31 4.74 7.47
N LEU A 246 -4.29 5.12 6.65
CA LEU A 246 -4.55 4.45 5.39
C LEU A 246 -3.47 4.70 4.33
N LEU A 247 -2.77 5.83 4.39
CA LEU A 247 -1.73 6.15 3.41
C LEU A 247 -0.46 5.36 3.64
N SER A 248 -0.07 5.18 4.88
CA SER A 248 1.09 4.37 5.27
C SER A 248 0.74 2.88 5.44
N ASN A 249 -0.54 2.53 5.40
CA ASN A 249 -1.04 1.18 5.67
C ASN A 249 -0.62 0.65 7.05
N LEU A 250 -0.68 1.50 8.06
CA LEU A 250 -0.31 1.16 9.43
C LEU A 250 -1.50 1.27 10.37
N ILE A 251 -1.51 0.40 11.37
CA ILE A 251 -2.36 0.50 12.54
C ILE A 251 -1.49 0.57 13.78
N THR A 252 -1.73 1.60 14.57
CA THR A 252 -1.06 1.82 15.85
C THR A 252 -2.04 1.59 16.97
N LYS A 253 -1.72 0.69 17.88
CA LYS A 253 -2.45 0.44 19.12
C LYS A 253 -1.82 1.24 20.24
N TYR A 254 -2.63 1.99 20.98
CA TYR A 254 -2.17 2.78 22.12
C TYR A 254 -2.55 2.12 23.44
N LYS A 255 -1.78 2.34 24.48
CA LYS A 255 -2.20 1.93 25.82
C LYS A 255 -3.49 2.63 26.24
N ILE A 256 -4.33 1.92 26.96
CA ILE A 256 -5.64 2.43 27.37
C ILE A 256 -5.46 3.61 28.33
N ALA A 257 -5.92 4.78 27.92
CA ALA A 257 -6.02 5.94 28.78
C ALA A 257 -7.33 5.87 29.60
N PRO A 258 -7.30 6.08 30.91
CA PRO A 258 -8.50 5.95 31.78
C PRO A 258 -9.69 6.81 31.34
N ILE A 259 -9.42 7.95 30.70
CA ILE A 259 -10.47 8.85 30.21
C ILE A 259 -11.32 8.20 29.08
N LEU A 260 -10.78 7.22 28.35
CA LEU A 260 -11.50 6.55 27.27
C LEU A 260 -12.72 5.75 27.76
N TYR A 261 -12.72 5.32 29.03
CA TYR A 261 -13.87 4.65 29.61
C TYR A 261 -15.10 5.56 29.74
N ARG A 262 -14.90 6.87 29.74
CA ARG A 262 -15.99 7.86 29.83
C ARG A 262 -16.62 8.20 28.48
N PHE A 263 -16.02 7.77 27.34
CA PHE A 263 -16.59 8.02 26.02
C PHE A 263 -17.85 7.20 25.82
N ILE A 264 -18.90 7.85 25.33
CA ILE A 264 -20.15 7.17 24.97
C ILE A 264 -20.15 6.74 23.49
N LYS A 265 -20.86 5.65 23.22
CA LYS A 265 -20.85 4.99 21.91
C LYS A 265 -21.57 5.79 20.83
N GLU A 266 -22.69 6.34 21.19
CA GLU A 266 -23.66 6.91 20.26
C GLU A 266 -23.22 8.25 19.65
N ILE A 267 -22.25 8.93 20.31
CA ILE A 267 -21.80 10.27 19.91
C ILE A 267 -20.34 10.24 19.53
N LYS A 268 -20.09 10.50 18.26
CA LYS A 268 -18.72 10.53 17.70
C LYS A 268 -17.94 11.68 18.32
N PRO A 269 -16.72 11.44 18.83
CA PRO A 269 -15.80 12.51 19.26
C PRO A 269 -15.40 13.38 18.06
N ILE A 270 -14.99 14.61 18.34
CA ILE A 270 -14.56 15.58 17.34
C ILE A 270 -13.11 15.97 17.60
N TYR A 271 -12.26 15.80 16.61
CA TYR A 271 -10.89 16.32 16.65
C TYR A 271 -10.82 17.73 16.05
N TYR A 272 -10.19 18.64 16.80
CA TYR A 272 -9.88 19.99 16.28
C TYR A 272 -8.64 20.58 16.95
N LYS A 273 -7.67 21.02 16.14
CA LYS A 273 -6.44 21.72 16.59
C LYS A 273 -5.73 21.07 17.77
N GLY A 274 -5.52 19.75 17.72
CA GLY A 274 -4.79 19.01 18.75
C GLY A 274 -5.65 18.53 19.94
N LEU A 275 -6.91 18.89 19.98
CA LEU A 275 -7.85 18.49 21.01
C LEU A 275 -8.93 17.56 20.47
N VAL A 276 -9.33 16.59 21.29
CA VAL A 276 -10.48 15.71 21.03
C VAL A 276 -11.59 16.11 21.99
N TYR A 277 -12.71 16.52 21.43
CA TYR A 277 -13.92 16.88 22.16
C TYR A 277 -14.87 15.67 22.16
N PHE A 278 -15.37 15.30 23.30
CA PHE A 278 -16.24 14.13 23.45
C PHE A 278 -17.30 14.36 24.50
N LEU A 279 -18.39 13.62 24.41
CA LEU A 279 -19.40 13.55 25.43
C LEU A 279 -19.08 12.41 26.39
N ASP A 280 -19.15 12.68 27.69
CA ASP A 280 -18.97 11.66 28.70
C ASP A 280 -20.30 11.01 29.14
N ASP A 281 -20.18 9.94 29.87
CA ASP A 281 -21.29 9.16 30.44
C ASP A 281 -22.19 9.95 31.42
N LEU A 282 -21.72 11.10 31.87
CA LEU A 282 -22.49 12.04 32.70
C LEU A 282 -23.21 13.13 31.89
N GLY A 283 -23.09 13.09 30.56
CA GLY A 283 -23.68 14.09 29.68
C GLY A 283 -22.91 15.41 29.60
N ASN A 284 -21.60 15.43 29.98
CA ASN A 284 -20.78 16.63 29.88
C ASN A 284 -19.91 16.57 28.62
N ILE A 285 -19.75 17.72 27.95
CA ILE A 285 -18.74 17.87 26.90
C ILE A 285 -17.38 18.13 27.55
N ASN A 286 -16.44 17.27 27.25
CA ASN A 286 -15.07 17.32 27.74
C ASN A 286 -14.10 17.48 26.54
N LYS A 287 -12.86 17.85 26.85
CA LYS A 287 -11.78 17.90 25.87
C LYS A 287 -10.50 17.29 26.44
N ILE A 288 -9.73 16.64 25.60
CA ILE A 288 -8.44 16.04 25.93
C ILE A 288 -7.46 16.28 24.78
N SER A 289 -6.18 16.43 25.10
CA SER A 289 -5.16 16.51 24.05
C SER A 289 -5.00 15.18 23.33
N ILE A 290 -4.90 15.20 22.01
CA ILE A 290 -4.58 14.00 21.23
C ILE A 290 -3.24 13.40 21.66
N THR A 291 -2.25 14.23 22.01
CA THR A 291 -0.93 13.78 22.48
C THR A 291 -1.01 13.02 23.81
N GLU A 292 -1.98 13.34 24.65
CA GLU A 292 -2.23 12.61 25.89
C GLU A 292 -2.88 11.24 25.61
N LEU A 293 -3.84 11.19 24.68
CA LEU A 293 -4.45 9.93 24.23
C LEU A 293 -3.46 8.97 23.54
N THR A 294 -2.49 9.54 22.83
CA THR A 294 -1.52 8.79 22.02
C THR A 294 -0.12 8.73 22.64
N LYS A 295 -0.01 8.97 23.96
CA LYS A 295 1.26 9.10 24.66
C LYS A 295 2.10 7.83 24.64
N GLU A 296 1.47 6.67 24.79
CA GLU A 296 2.17 5.39 24.89
C GLU A 296 1.67 4.43 23.83
N VAL A 297 2.56 4.15 22.88
CA VAL A 297 2.32 3.15 21.84
C VAL A 297 2.53 1.76 22.42
N GLU A 298 1.57 0.86 22.21
CA GLU A 298 1.66 -0.54 22.59
C GLU A 298 2.16 -1.41 21.43
N GLU A 299 1.62 -1.19 20.24
CA GLU A 299 1.94 -1.99 19.07
C GLU A 299 1.76 -1.19 17.77
N ILE A 300 2.59 -1.46 16.77
CA ILE A 300 2.43 -0.95 15.39
C ILE A 300 2.49 -2.14 14.44
N THR A 301 1.46 -2.31 13.63
CA THR A 301 1.39 -3.39 12.65
C THR A 301 0.82 -2.90 11.32
N VAL A 302 0.88 -3.75 10.30
CA VAL A 302 0.26 -3.50 9.00
C VAL A 302 -1.26 -3.61 9.15
N PHE A 303 -2.00 -2.63 8.63
CA PHE A 303 -3.44 -2.59 8.75
C PHE A 303 -4.13 -3.60 7.83
N TYR A 304 -3.79 -3.59 6.52
CA TYR A 304 -4.38 -4.51 5.56
C TYR A 304 -3.34 -5.16 4.67
N LYS A 305 -3.65 -6.36 4.21
CA LYS A 305 -2.89 -7.07 3.19
C LYS A 305 -3.38 -6.65 1.81
N ASN A 306 -2.49 -6.10 0.99
CA ASN A 306 -2.81 -5.69 -0.37
C ASN A 306 -3.16 -6.93 -1.22
N GLN A 307 -4.29 -6.89 -1.91
CA GLN A 307 -4.77 -7.99 -2.75
C GLN A 307 -3.83 -8.25 -3.94
N ASN A 308 -3.18 -7.22 -4.45
CA ASN A 308 -2.28 -7.32 -5.60
C ASN A 308 -0.85 -7.78 -5.25
N PHE A 309 -0.52 -7.95 -3.96
CA PHE A 309 0.84 -8.32 -3.55
C PHE A 309 1.30 -9.64 -4.20
N LEU A 310 0.43 -10.64 -4.24
CA LEU A 310 0.74 -11.94 -4.83
C LEU A 310 0.96 -11.84 -6.34
N GLN A 311 0.16 -11.03 -7.03
CA GLN A 311 0.32 -10.77 -8.47
C GLN A 311 1.64 -10.05 -8.77
N ILE A 312 2.02 -9.05 -7.98
CA ILE A 312 3.29 -8.34 -8.11
C ILE A 312 4.46 -9.31 -7.91
N VAL A 313 4.41 -10.15 -6.88
CA VAL A 313 5.44 -11.17 -6.63
C VAL A 313 5.54 -12.15 -7.80
N LEU A 314 4.43 -12.62 -8.35
CA LEU A 314 4.42 -13.51 -9.51
C LEU A 314 5.02 -12.84 -10.75
N ILE A 315 4.69 -11.58 -11.01
CA ILE A 315 5.24 -10.81 -12.14
C ILE A 315 6.75 -10.64 -11.98
N VAL A 316 7.23 -10.22 -10.82
CA VAL A 316 8.66 -10.04 -10.54
C VAL A 316 9.41 -11.36 -10.67
N THR A 317 8.85 -12.46 -10.15
CA THR A 317 9.43 -13.79 -10.26
C THR A 317 9.51 -14.25 -11.71
N PHE A 318 8.44 -14.04 -12.49
CA PHE A 318 8.42 -14.37 -13.91
C PHE A 318 9.50 -13.61 -14.70
N PHE A 319 9.60 -12.29 -14.52
CA PHE A 319 10.64 -11.50 -15.20
C PHE A 319 12.06 -11.91 -14.76
N SER A 320 12.27 -12.26 -13.49
CA SER A 320 13.55 -12.77 -13.00
C SER A 320 13.93 -14.07 -13.69
N ILE A 321 13.01 -15.02 -13.83
CA ILE A 321 13.26 -16.29 -14.53
C ILE A 321 13.59 -16.05 -16.00
N VAL A 322 12.84 -15.19 -16.71
CA VAL A 322 13.10 -14.84 -18.10
C VAL A 322 14.49 -14.20 -18.26
N PHE A 323 14.85 -13.29 -17.36
CA PHE A 323 16.18 -12.66 -17.35
C PHE A 323 17.30 -13.70 -17.19
N PHE A 324 17.17 -14.64 -16.26
CA PHE A 324 18.15 -15.71 -16.08
C PHE A 324 18.28 -16.63 -17.30
N ILE A 325 17.17 -16.97 -17.95
CA ILE A 325 17.18 -17.77 -19.17
C ILE A 325 17.93 -17.04 -20.29
N ILE A 326 17.64 -15.75 -20.51
CA ILE A 326 18.30 -14.91 -21.53
C ILE A 326 19.79 -14.80 -21.19
N PHE A 327 20.14 -14.48 -19.96
CA PHE A 327 21.52 -14.34 -19.51
C PHE A 327 22.32 -15.63 -19.72
N TYR A 328 21.75 -16.77 -19.34
CA TYR A 328 22.39 -18.07 -19.53
C TYR A 328 22.57 -18.41 -21.00
N SER A 329 21.55 -18.17 -21.82
CA SER A 329 21.60 -18.39 -23.29
C SER A 329 22.66 -17.51 -23.95
N LEU A 330 22.78 -16.25 -23.56
CA LEU A 330 23.82 -15.34 -24.08
C LEU A 330 25.22 -15.81 -23.69
N LYS A 331 25.41 -16.22 -22.43
CA LYS A 331 26.67 -16.75 -21.93
C LYS A 331 27.05 -18.05 -22.66
N GLU A 332 26.11 -18.92 -22.90
CA GLU A 332 26.35 -20.16 -23.65
C GLU A 332 26.65 -19.85 -25.10
N TYR A 333 25.95 -18.91 -25.75
CA TYR A 333 26.24 -18.44 -27.09
C TYR A 333 27.65 -17.87 -27.24
N GLU A 334 28.11 -17.05 -26.27
CA GLU A 334 29.48 -16.55 -26.25
C GLU A 334 30.50 -17.67 -26.04
N ASN A 335 30.25 -18.60 -25.16
CA ASN A 335 31.13 -19.75 -24.93
C ASN A 335 31.24 -20.67 -26.13
N ASN A 336 30.18 -20.79 -26.92
CA ASN A 336 30.18 -21.59 -28.13
C ASN A 336 30.93 -20.91 -29.31
N LYS A 337 31.21 -19.61 -29.21
CA LYS A 337 32.06 -18.90 -30.17
C LYS A 337 33.56 -19.07 -29.92
N LYS A 338 33.95 -19.64 -28.77
CA LYS A 338 35.36 -19.88 -28.44
C LYS A 338 35.86 -21.21 -28.97
N LEU A 339 37.13 -21.23 -29.35
CA LEU A 339 37.85 -22.46 -29.63
C LEU A 339 38.13 -23.18 -28.30
N LYS A 340 37.75 -24.45 -28.19
CA LYS A 340 38.02 -25.28 -27.02
C LYS A 340 39.01 -26.39 -27.41
N LEU A 341 40.22 -26.34 -26.83
CA LEU A 341 41.19 -27.38 -26.98
C LEU A 341 40.81 -28.56 -26.07
N LEU A 342 40.61 -29.73 -26.64
CA LEU A 342 40.30 -30.98 -25.97
C LEU A 342 41.52 -31.90 -26.03
N GLU A 343 41.40 -33.06 -25.38
CA GLU A 343 42.51 -34.04 -25.36
C GLU A 343 42.89 -34.57 -26.72
N ASN A 344 41.91 -34.74 -27.62
CA ASN A 344 42.07 -35.36 -28.94
C ASN A 344 41.74 -34.44 -30.11
N GLY A 345 41.55 -33.13 -29.88
CA GLY A 345 41.21 -32.21 -30.96
C GLY A 345 40.76 -30.84 -30.51
N ILE A 346 40.16 -30.10 -31.43
CA ILE A 346 39.59 -28.75 -31.15
C ILE A 346 38.14 -28.74 -31.54
N ARG A 347 37.34 -28.13 -30.66
CA ARG A 347 35.94 -27.84 -30.87
C ARG A 347 35.71 -26.34 -31.07
N PHE A 348 34.90 -26.01 -32.07
CA PHE A 348 34.43 -24.65 -32.32
C PHE A 348 32.95 -24.70 -32.74
N LYS A 349 32.10 -24.03 -31.97
CA LYS A 349 30.66 -24.18 -32.11
C LYS A 349 30.27 -25.67 -31.97
N ASN A 350 29.52 -26.18 -32.93
CA ASN A 350 29.10 -27.58 -32.98
C ASN A 350 30.03 -28.48 -33.84
N LYS A 351 31.16 -27.93 -34.31
CA LYS A 351 32.11 -28.67 -35.12
C LYS A 351 33.30 -29.12 -34.26
N PHE A 352 33.76 -30.35 -34.49
CA PHE A 352 34.95 -30.92 -33.88
C PHE A 352 35.89 -31.39 -34.97
N ILE A 353 37.16 -31.12 -34.76
CA ILE A 353 38.23 -31.67 -35.65
C ILE A 353 39.24 -32.37 -34.75
N GLU A 354 39.48 -33.63 -35.09
CA GLU A 354 40.49 -34.43 -34.44
C GLU A 354 41.91 -33.97 -34.92
N LEU A 355 42.79 -33.84 -33.96
CA LEU A 355 44.21 -33.48 -34.18
C LEU A 355 45.10 -34.59 -33.68
N GLU A 356 46.21 -34.77 -34.37
CA GLU A 356 47.29 -35.63 -33.90
C GLU A 356 47.87 -35.13 -32.59
N GLU A 357 48.32 -36.03 -31.75
CA GLU A 357 48.86 -35.73 -30.40
C GLU A 357 49.97 -34.67 -30.43
N LEU A 358 50.87 -34.75 -31.45
CA LEU A 358 51.91 -33.74 -31.67
C LEU A 358 51.32 -32.35 -31.98
N SER A 359 50.28 -32.29 -32.79
CA SER A 359 49.60 -31.03 -33.11
C SER A 359 48.98 -30.38 -31.88
N ILE A 360 48.37 -31.17 -31.02
CA ILE A 360 47.82 -30.73 -29.75
C ILE A 360 48.94 -30.21 -28.83
N ALA A 361 50.05 -30.92 -28.74
CA ALA A 361 51.21 -30.51 -27.96
C ALA A 361 51.79 -29.16 -28.44
N ILE A 362 51.87 -28.96 -29.75
CA ILE A 362 52.31 -27.67 -30.36
C ILE A 362 51.36 -26.56 -29.96
N ILE A 363 50.03 -26.77 -30.09
CA ILE A 363 49.02 -25.76 -29.76
C ILE A 363 49.09 -25.41 -28.25
N ARG A 364 49.14 -26.39 -27.34
CA ARG A 364 49.29 -26.18 -25.90
C ARG A 364 50.55 -25.39 -25.52
N MET A 365 51.65 -25.66 -26.24
CA MET A 365 52.90 -24.94 -26.01
C MET A 365 52.77 -23.46 -26.38
N VAL A 366 52.08 -23.15 -27.47
CA VAL A 366 51.93 -21.80 -28.03
C VAL A 366 50.77 -21.01 -27.42
N GLU A 367 49.77 -21.70 -26.89
CA GLU A 367 48.58 -21.07 -26.24
C GLU A 367 48.99 -20.16 -25.13
N ARG A 368 49.88 -20.59 -24.29
CA ARG A 368 50.29 -19.86 -23.05
C ARG A 368 51.18 -18.67 -23.35
N LYS A 369 52.10 -18.80 -24.28
CA LYS A 369 53.04 -17.72 -24.64
C LYS A 369 53.68 -17.97 -26.01
N GLU A 370 54.18 -16.89 -26.62
CA GLU A 370 55.05 -16.96 -27.77
C GLU A 370 56.24 -17.89 -27.48
N THR A 371 56.49 -18.82 -28.39
CA THR A 371 57.47 -19.90 -28.16
C THR A 371 58.50 -19.89 -29.29
N GLU A 372 59.78 -20.16 -28.95
CA GLU A 372 60.81 -20.28 -29.97
C GLU A 372 60.54 -21.44 -30.92
N LEU A 373 60.70 -21.21 -32.20
CA LEU A 373 60.45 -22.22 -33.23
C LEU A 373 61.38 -23.45 -33.10
N SER A 374 62.54 -23.28 -32.48
CA SER A 374 63.45 -24.36 -32.11
C SER A 374 62.80 -25.41 -31.20
N LYS A 375 61.96 -24.98 -30.23
CA LYS A 375 61.28 -25.91 -29.30
C LYS A 375 60.23 -26.77 -30.04
N VAL A 376 59.56 -26.19 -31.06
CA VAL A 376 58.65 -26.96 -31.93
C VAL A 376 59.46 -27.94 -32.81
N TYR A 377 60.62 -27.51 -33.26
CA TYR A 377 61.52 -28.40 -34.03
C TYR A 377 61.96 -29.59 -33.13
N ASP A 378 62.42 -29.36 -31.90
CA ASP A 378 62.86 -30.40 -30.98
C ASP A 378 61.75 -31.41 -30.67
N LEU A 379 60.50 -30.96 -30.67
CA LEU A 379 59.32 -31.80 -30.40
C LEU A 379 58.99 -32.77 -31.54
N VAL A 380 59.26 -32.35 -32.79
CA VAL A 380 58.89 -33.11 -33.98
C VAL A 380 60.08 -33.79 -34.66
N GLN A 381 61.30 -33.49 -34.23
CA GLN A 381 62.50 -34.08 -34.85
C GLN A 381 62.57 -35.60 -34.66
N LYS A 382 63.09 -36.28 -35.72
CA LYS A 382 63.35 -37.70 -35.75
C LYS A 382 64.86 -37.92 -35.90
N ASN A 383 65.48 -38.69 -35.04
CA ASN A 383 66.93 -38.88 -34.95
C ASN A 383 67.55 -39.52 -36.21
N HIS A 384 66.74 -40.22 -37.01
CA HIS A 384 67.20 -40.89 -38.23
C HIS A 384 67.07 -40.05 -39.50
N LEU A 385 66.55 -38.81 -39.36
CA LEU A 385 66.35 -37.93 -40.49
C LEU A 385 67.34 -36.77 -40.51
N SER A 386 67.67 -36.27 -41.69
CA SER A 386 68.50 -35.09 -41.83
C SER A 386 67.83 -33.82 -41.30
N LYS A 387 68.61 -32.81 -40.99
CA LYS A 387 68.09 -31.52 -40.52
C LYS A 387 67.07 -30.91 -41.48
N ILE A 388 67.33 -31.01 -42.76
CA ILE A 388 66.46 -30.48 -43.83
C ILE A 388 65.11 -31.24 -43.81
N GLN A 389 65.15 -32.55 -43.63
CA GLN A 389 63.93 -33.37 -43.57
C GLN A 389 63.11 -33.06 -42.32
N ASN A 390 63.77 -32.91 -41.15
CA ASN A 390 63.08 -32.51 -39.95
C ASN A 390 62.47 -31.10 -40.02
N GLU A 391 63.12 -30.15 -40.70
CA GLU A 391 62.55 -28.83 -41.00
C GLU A 391 61.30 -28.94 -41.84
N ARG A 392 61.25 -29.80 -42.86
CA ARG A 392 60.08 -30.04 -43.67
C ARG A 392 58.94 -30.63 -42.86
N ILE A 393 59.18 -31.58 -41.97
CA ILE A 393 58.20 -32.21 -41.09
C ILE A 393 57.57 -31.16 -40.17
N LYS A 394 58.43 -30.33 -39.52
CA LYS A 394 57.94 -29.24 -38.66
C LYS A 394 56.98 -28.28 -39.42
N ASN A 395 57.37 -27.86 -40.63
CA ASN A 395 56.54 -26.97 -41.44
C ASN A 395 55.22 -27.66 -41.85
N GLN A 396 55.25 -28.93 -42.19
CA GLN A 396 54.04 -29.71 -42.52
C GLN A 396 53.05 -29.77 -41.35
N PHE A 397 53.53 -29.95 -40.09
CA PHE A 397 52.67 -29.93 -38.92
C PHE A 397 52.03 -28.55 -38.70
N ILE A 398 52.76 -27.47 -38.85
CA ILE A 398 52.24 -26.11 -38.75
C ILE A 398 51.18 -25.84 -39.81
N ASP A 399 51.48 -26.23 -41.09
CA ASP A 399 50.54 -26.06 -42.21
C ASP A 399 49.26 -26.90 -42.03
N GLN A 400 49.39 -28.15 -41.56
CA GLN A 400 48.26 -29.01 -41.21
C GLN A 400 47.37 -28.42 -40.11
N ILE A 401 47.97 -27.87 -39.04
CA ILE A 401 47.21 -27.21 -37.99
C ILE A 401 46.48 -26.00 -38.54
N ASN A 402 47.16 -25.16 -39.34
CA ASN A 402 46.53 -23.98 -39.96
C ASN A 402 45.39 -24.38 -40.90
N MET A 403 45.59 -25.39 -41.75
CA MET A 403 44.55 -25.88 -42.65
C MET A 403 43.35 -26.44 -41.89
N LYS A 404 43.56 -27.31 -40.90
CA LYS A 404 42.47 -27.89 -40.08
C LYS A 404 41.70 -26.82 -39.34
N LEU A 405 42.37 -25.81 -38.78
CA LEU A 405 41.69 -24.71 -38.08
C LEU A 405 41.01 -23.72 -38.99
N SER A 406 41.55 -23.49 -40.21
CA SER A 406 40.87 -22.73 -41.26
C SER A 406 39.55 -23.39 -41.66
N VAL A 407 39.53 -24.69 -41.85
CA VAL A 407 38.29 -25.45 -42.16
C VAL A 407 37.31 -25.39 -40.99
N LEU A 408 37.80 -25.52 -39.74
CA LEU A 408 36.95 -25.49 -38.53
C LEU A 408 36.28 -24.12 -38.32
N THR A 409 37.05 -23.06 -38.46
CA THR A 409 36.61 -21.69 -38.15
C THR A 409 36.02 -20.94 -39.37
N GLY A 410 36.29 -21.39 -40.58
CA GLY A 410 35.95 -20.70 -41.82
C GLY A 410 36.83 -19.47 -42.08
N LYS A 411 37.93 -19.29 -41.35
CA LYS A 411 38.86 -18.17 -41.52
C LYS A 411 40.01 -18.60 -42.44
N LYS A 412 40.40 -17.72 -43.37
CA LYS A 412 41.46 -18.00 -44.36
C LYS A 412 42.87 -17.71 -43.83
N GLU A 413 42.99 -16.96 -42.77
CA GLU A 413 44.27 -16.58 -42.18
C GLU A 413 44.84 -17.71 -41.31
N ASP A 414 46.17 -17.76 -41.24
CA ASP A 414 46.87 -18.75 -40.46
C ASP A 414 46.65 -18.57 -38.97
N PHE A 415 46.33 -19.68 -38.29
CA PHE A 415 46.17 -19.74 -36.83
C PHE A 415 47.53 -19.63 -36.12
N LEU A 416 48.50 -20.35 -36.59
CA LEU A 416 49.88 -20.28 -36.10
C LEU A 416 50.72 -19.42 -37.04
N ILE A 417 51.25 -18.33 -36.53
CA ILE A 417 52.15 -17.45 -37.28
C ILE A 417 53.59 -17.62 -36.81
N VAL A 418 54.50 -17.73 -37.79
CA VAL A 418 55.92 -17.72 -37.54
C VAL A 418 56.47 -16.32 -37.85
N SER A 419 57.09 -15.69 -36.84
CA SER A 419 57.64 -14.34 -36.91
C SER A 419 59.10 -14.32 -36.39
N LYS A 420 59.79 -13.20 -36.56
CA LYS A 420 61.08 -12.96 -35.92
C LYS A 420 60.78 -12.59 -34.45
N SER A 421 61.60 -13.11 -33.52
CA SER A 421 61.47 -12.79 -32.09
C SER A 421 61.58 -11.29 -31.84
N SER A 422 60.72 -10.78 -30.95
CA SER A 422 60.77 -9.38 -30.52
C SER A 422 62.00 -9.04 -29.71
N PHE A 423 62.61 -10.05 -29.08
CA PHE A 423 63.80 -9.87 -28.19
C PHE A 423 65.11 -10.02 -28.96
N ASP A 424 65.22 -10.98 -29.87
CA ASP A 424 66.40 -11.18 -30.70
C ASP A 424 66.01 -11.60 -32.13
N LYS A 425 66.20 -10.74 -33.08
CA LYS A 425 65.78 -10.93 -34.47
C LYS A 425 66.50 -12.11 -35.19
N ARG A 426 67.48 -12.70 -34.57
CA ARG A 426 68.20 -13.92 -35.08
C ARG A 426 67.36 -15.18 -34.87
N TYR A 427 66.39 -15.14 -33.89
CA TYR A 427 65.52 -16.28 -33.61
C TYR A 427 64.14 -16.07 -34.24
N LYS A 428 63.54 -17.16 -34.66
CA LYS A 428 62.14 -17.21 -35.06
C LYS A 428 61.28 -17.74 -33.92
N THR A 429 60.13 -17.16 -33.78
CA THR A 429 59.12 -17.57 -32.80
C THR A 429 57.83 -17.99 -33.52
N ILE A 430 57.05 -18.81 -32.82
CA ILE A 430 55.72 -19.20 -33.27
C ILE A 430 54.73 -18.76 -32.22
N SER A 431 53.60 -18.20 -32.64
CA SER A 431 52.54 -17.71 -31.77
C SER A 431 51.19 -17.92 -32.40
N ILE A 432 50.14 -17.88 -31.58
CA ILE A 432 48.75 -17.84 -32.05
C ILE A 432 48.49 -16.45 -32.64
N ASN A 433 47.83 -16.39 -33.80
CA ASN A 433 47.40 -15.15 -34.41
C ASN A 433 46.30 -14.48 -33.57
N LYS A 434 46.71 -13.72 -32.54
CA LYS A 434 45.81 -13.06 -31.55
C LYS A 434 44.91 -12.00 -32.20
N SER A 435 45.31 -11.41 -33.34
CA SER A 435 44.48 -10.40 -34.03
C SER A 435 43.17 -11.01 -34.54
N ILE A 436 43.19 -12.29 -34.88
CA ILE A 436 42.07 -12.99 -35.50
C ILE A 436 41.46 -14.02 -34.53
N PHE A 437 42.29 -14.73 -33.80
CA PHE A 437 41.88 -15.86 -32.94
C PHE A 437 41.93 -15.55 -31.46
N GLY A 438 42.57 -14.44 -31.03
CA GLY A 438 42.70 -14.09 -29.60
C GLY A 438 41.40 -13.89 -28.84
N LYS A 439 40.27 -13.64 -29.52
CA LYS A 439 38.93 -13.59 -28.93
C LYS A 439 38.22 -14.95 -28.94
N LEU A 440 38.85 -15.98 -29.51
CA LEU A 440 38.25 -17.31 -29.65
C LEU A 440 38.76 -18.32 -28.58
N PHE A 441 39.69 -17.89 -27.73
CA PHE A 441 40.19 -18.69 -26.60
C PHE A 441 39.68 -18.17 -25.26
#